data_cd286a517506d0922bb767f040e52f94
#
_entry.id   cd286a517506d0922bb767f040e52f94
#
_cell.length_a   1.000
_cell.length_b   1.000
_cell.length_c   1.000
_cell.angle_alpha   90.00
_cell.angle_beta   90.00
_cell.angle_gamma   90.00
#
_symmetry.space_group_name_H-M   'P 1'
#
loop_
_entity.id
_entity.type
_entity.pdbx_description
1 polymer ?
#
loop_
_entity_poly.entity_id
_entity_poly.type
_entity_poly.pdbx_seq_one_letter_code
_entity_poly.pdbx_strand_id
1 'polypeptide(L)'
;MPIFNKCQLSGLFAAIFLLTACEHTPPADHRAPVTLPVYTKGDAIKGAVIYKEACGQCHQLNAGLNKKGPQLMNIYGAPAAELNDYTYSEGLIQSGWVWDAKTLDPYIADAQKIMPDSKMLSNPMPDVKERTDLIAYLSTLRAPAPIVEDN
;
A
#
# COMPACT_ATOMS: atom_id res chain seq x y z
N MET A 1 -7.66 28.01 -77.92
CA MET A 1 -7.68 26.74 -77.24
C MET A 1 -7.06 26.93 -75.90
N PRO A 2 -7.82 26.95 -74.79
CA PRO A 2 -7.24 27.08 -73.46
C PRO A 2 -7.02 25.68 -72.83
N ILE A 3 -5.83 25.47 -72.28
CA ILE A 3 -5.44 24.28 -71.59
C ILE A 3 -5.83 24.44 -70.09
N PHE A 4 -6.82 23.65 -69.67
CA PHE A 4 -7.21 23.57 -68.24
C PHE A 4 -6.19 22.81 -67.45
N ASN A 5 -5.52 23.49 -66.49
CA ASN A 5 -4.62 22.91 -65.53
C ASN A 5 -5.42 22.44 -64.26
N LYS A 6 -5.57 21.15 -64.15
CA LYS A 6 -6.24 20.56 -62.97
C LYS A 6 -5.27 20.62 -61.72
N CYS A 7 -5.58 21.53 -60.85
CA CYS A 7 -4.95 21.57 -59.53
C CYS A 7 -5.50 20.41 -58.68
N GLN A 8 -4.67 19.39 -58.44
CA GLN A 8 -5.00 18.30 -57.51
C GLN A 8 -4.74 18.80 -56.10
N LEU A 9 -5.80 18.98 -55.32
CA LEU A 9 -5.74 19.24 -53.90
C LEU A 9 -5.46 17.91 -53.20
N SER A 10 -4.21 17.66 -52.82
CA SER A 10 -3.86 16.55 -51.96
C SER A 10 -4.29 16.88 -50.50
N GLY A 11 -5.39 16.30 -50.09
CA GLY A 11 -5.86 16.37 -48.73
C GLY A 11 -4.93 15.57 -47.78
N LEU A 12 -4.23 16.28 -46.91
CA LEU A 12 -3.43 15.70 -45.85
C LEU A 12 -4.38 15.29 -44.73
N PHE A 13 -4.76 14.02 -44.66
CA PHE A 13 -5.49 13.45 -43.52
C PHE A 13 -4.52 13.30 -42.36
N ALA A 14 -4.54 14.26 -41.45
CA ALA A 14 -3.86 14.12 -40.15
C ALA A 14 -4.64 13.10 -39.29
N ALA A 15 -4.14 11.89 -39.22
CA ALA A 15 -4.64 10.87 -38.28
C ALA A 15 -4.28 11.30 -36.85
N ILE A 16 -5.26 11.85 -36.14
CA ILE A 16 -5.15 12.11 -34.70
C ILE A 16 -5.23 10.76 -33.98
N PHE A 17 -4.09 10.20 -33.59
CA PHE A 17 -4.03 9.08 -32.67
C PHE A 17 -4.45 9.58 -31.29
N LEU A 18 -5.69 9.32 -30.90
CA LEU A 18 -6.14 9.43 -29.51
C LEU A 18 -5.47 8.32 -28.72
N LEU A 19 -4.38 8.66 -28.02
CA LEU A 19 -3.80 7.81 -27.00
C LEU A 19 -4.79 7.78 -25.83
N THR A 20 -5.68 6.80 -25.80
CA THR A 20 -6.43 6.46 -24.58
C THR A 20 -5.44 5.90 -23.59
N ALA A 21 -4.93 6.74 -22.70
CA ALA A 21 -4.24 6.30 -21.52
C ALA A 21 -5.25 5.47 -20.70
N CYS A 22 -5.04 4.15 -20.61
CA CYS A 22 -5.74 3.33 -19.63
C CYS A 22 -5.26 3.80 -18.26
N GLU A 23 -6.00 4.69 -17.62
CA GLU A 23 -5.83 4.95 -16.18
C GLU A 23 -6.17 3.65 -15.46
N HIS A 24 -5.13 2.95 -15.03
CA HIS A 24 -5.28 1.78 -14.18
C HIS A 24 -5.55 2.29 -12.76
N THR A 25 -6.82 2.46 -12.42
CA THR A 25 -7.23 2.79 -11.05
C THR A 25 -6.87 1.60 -10.17
N PRO A 26 -6.02 1.77 -9.14
CA PRO A 26 -5.73 0.68 -8.20
C PRO A 26 -7.02 0.14 -7.60
N PRO A 27 -7.10 -1.17 -7.29
CA PRO A 27 -8.24 -1.73 -6.58
C PRO A 27 -8.51 -0.95 -5.29
N ALA A 28 -9.79 -0.75 -4.97
CA ALA A 28 -10.17 -0.05 -3.76
C ALA A 28 -9.76 -0.87 -2.52
N ASP A 29 -9.26 -0.18 -1.49
CA ASP A 29 -9.09 -0.79 -0.17
C ASP A 29 -10.46 -0.90 0.50
N HIS A 30 -10.94 -2.12 0.68
CA HIS A 30 -12.26 -2.40 1.27
C HIS A 30 -12.24 -2.49 2.80
N ARG A 31 -11.08 -2.25 3.43
CA ARG A 31 -10.99 -2.25 4.89
C ARG A 31 -11.75 -1.07 5.48
N ALA A 32 -12.30 -1.29 6.69
CA ALA A 32 -12.94 -0.22 7.44
C ALA A 32 -11.98 0.95 7.70
N PRO A 33 -12.47 2.20 7.70
CA PRO A 33 -11.65 3.35 8.04
C PRO A 33 -10.98 3.20 9.40
N VAL A 34 -9.67 3.46 9.46
CA VAL A 34 -8.91 3.38 10.71
C VAL A 34 -9.31 4.53 11.64
N THR A 35 -9.72 4.20 12.84
CA THR A 35 -10.14 5.15 13.87
C THR A 35 -9.06 5.44 14.92
N LEU A 36 -8.01 4.62 15.02
CA LEU A 36 -6.93 4.85 15.97
C LEU A 36 -6.20 6.16 15.64
N PRO A 37 -5.84 6.97 16.67
CA PRO A 37 -5.03 8.17 16.45
C PRO A 37 -3.63 7.79 15.93
N VAL A 38 -2.99 8.73 15.22
CA VAL A 38 -1.60 8.57 14.79
C VAL A 38 -0.70 8.37 16.00
N TYR A 39 0.23 7.42 15.92
CA TYR A 39 1.20 7.13 16.96
C TYR A 39 2.32 8.18 16.97
N THR A 40 2.46 8.91 18.08
CA THR A 40 3.30 10.10 18.17
C THR A 40 4.60 9.92 18.98
N LYS A 41 4.90 8.68 19.46
CA LYS A 41 6.11 8.42 20.26
C LYS A 41 7.38 8.26 19.43
N GLY A 42 7.28 8.13 18.10
CA GLY A 42 8.39 7.98 17.18
C GLY A 42 8.46 9.10 16.15
N ASP A 43 9.54 9.07 15.36
CA ASP A 43 9.79 9.98 14.24
C ASP A 43 9.34 9.32 12.92
N ALA A 44 8.17 9.72 12.40
CA ALA A 44 7.61 9.14 11.19
C ALA A 44 8.49 9.38 9.94
N ILE A 45 9.32 10.45 9.91
CA ILE A 45 10.23 10.71 8.78
C ILE A 45 11.34 9.66 8.76
N LYS A 46 11.94 9.37 9.92
CA LYS A 46 12.91 8.28 10.04
C LYS A 46 12.26 6.91 9.79
N GLY A 47 11.05 6.71 10.29
CA GLY A 47 10.27 5.50 10.02
C GLY A 47 10.02 5.24 8.55
N ALA A 48 9.82 6.28 7.73
CA ALA A 48 9.69 6.16 6.28
C ALA A 48 10.97 5.63 5.61
N VAL A 49 12.14 6.07 6.09
CA VAL A 49 13.43 5.56 5.61
C VAL A 49 13.59 4.08 5.98
N ILE A 50 13.33 3.74 7.25
CA ILE A 50 13.38 2.35 7.74
C ILE A 50 12.42 1.45 6.94
N TYR A 51 11.19 1.92 6.70
CA TYR A 51 10.23 1.19 5.86
C TYR A 51 10.79 0.89 4.47
N LYS A 52 11.36 1.88 3.82
CA LYS A 52 11.92 1.73 2.46
C LYS A 52 13.03 0.68 2.41
N GLU A 53 13.90 0.66 3.42
CA GLU A 53 15.07 -0.22 3.48
C GLU A 53 14.73 -1.64 3.96
N ALA A 54 13.92 -1.77 5.01
CA ALA A 54 13.65 -3.05 5.66
C ALA A 54 12.35 -3.72 5.20
N CYS A 55 11.31 -2.96 4.80
CA CYS A 55 9.97 -3.48 4.54
C CYS A 55 9.59 -3.42 3.06
N GLY A 56 10.03 -2.37 2.33
CA GLY A 56 9.57 -2.04 0.99
C GLY A 56 9.89 -3.07 -0.09
N GLN A 57 10.81 -4.01 0.15
CA GLN A 57 11.08 -5.12 -0.76
C GLN A 57 9.92 -6.14 -0.80
N CYS A 58 9.29 -6.36 0.36
CA CYS A 58 8.23 -7.36 0.53
C CYS A 58 6.84 -6.75 0.64
N HIS A 59 6.73 -5.50 1.06
CA HIS A 59 5.47 -4.77 1.19
C HIS A 59 5.40 -3.57 0.28
N GLN A 60 4.19 -3.10 0.01
CA GLN A 60 3.94 -1.84 -0.68
C GLN A 60 2.78 -1.09 -0.03
N LEU A 61 2.54 0.15 -0.48
CA LEU A 61 1.58 1.07 0.14
C LEU A 61 0.35 1.31 -0.72
N ASN A 62 0.27 0.68 -1.90
CA ASN A 62 -0.89 0.84 -2.78
C ASN A 62 -1.94 -0.21 -2.41
N ALA A 63 -3.15 0.25 -2.10
CA ALA A 63 -4.29 -0.61 -1.86
C ALA A 63 -4.50 -1.60 -3.03
N GLY A 64 -4.86 -2.84 -2.70
CA GLY A 64 -5.13 -3.90 -3.67
C GLY A 64 -3.92 -4.45 -4.44
N LEU A 65 -2.70 -4.04 -4.09
CA LEU A 65 -1.48 -4.55 -4.70
C LEU A 65 -0.58 -5.18 -3.65
N ASN A 66 -0.56 -6.50 -3.57
CA ASN A 66 0.35 -7.25 -2.69
C ASN A 66 1.66 -7.59 -3.41
N LYS A 67 2.72 -7.77 -2.62
CA LYS A 67 4.00 -8.35 -3.04
C LYS A 67 4.17 -9.72 -2.35
N LYS A 68 5.37 -10.03 -1.84
CA LYS A 68 5.59 -11.20 -0.98
C LYS A 68 4.78 -11.12 0.31
N GLY A 69 4.63 -9.92 0.85
CA GLY A 69 3.75 -9.58 1.96
C GLY A 69 2.55 -8.76 1.50
N PRO A 70 1.53 -8.61 2.37
CA PRO A 70 0.37 -7.78 2.08
C PRO A 70 0.73 -6.30 1.99
N GLN A 71 -0.07 -5.51 1.30
CA GLN A 71 0.08 -4.07 1.31
C GLN A 71 -0.18 -3.49 2.71
N LEU A 72 0.50 -2.39 3.08
CA LEU A 72 0.45 -1.83 4.42
C LEU A 72 -0.30 -0.49 4.53
N MET A 73 -0.97 -0.04 3.46
CA MET A 73 -1.87 1.11 3.59
C MET A 73 -2.98 0.78 4.58
N ASN A 74 -3.32 1.71 5.46
CA ASN A 74 -4.32 1.53 6.53
C ASN A 74 -4.02 0.39 7.52
N ILE A 75 -2.75 -0.02 7.66
CA ILE A 75 -2.41 -1.14 8.54
C ILE A 75 -2.60 -0.81 10.03
N TYR A 76 -2.24 0.42 10.46
CA TYR A 76 -2.32 0.80 11.86
C TYR A 76 -3.77 1.02 12.29
N GLY A 77 -4.28 0.15 13.14
CA GLY A 77 -5.67 0.10 13.59
C GLY A 77 -6.52 -0.95 12.87
N ALA A 78 -5.98 -1.61 11.84
CA ALA A 78 -6.68 -2.68 11.14
C ALA A 78 -6.62 -3.99 11.92
N PRO A 79 -7.66 -4.85 11.85
CA PRO A 79 -7.57 -6.23 12.28
C PRO A 79 -6.46 -6.98 11.53
N ALA A 80 -5.82 -7.92 12.22
CA ALA A 80 -4.87 -8.81 11.56
C ALA A 80 -5.58 -9.74 10.57
N ALA A 81 -4.89 -10.07 9.47
CA ALA A 81 -5.38 -10.99 8.43
C ALA A 81 -6.68 -10.54 7.73
N GLU A 82 -6.95 -9.23 7.62
CA GLU A 82 -8.20 -8.70 7.09
C GLU A 82 -8.29 -8.69 5.56
N LEU A 83 -7.15 -8.63 4.84
CA LEU A 83 -7.18 -8.55 3.36
C LEU A 83 -7.60 -9.88 2.75
N ASN A 84 -8.65 -9.87 1.92
CA ASN A 84 -9.17 -11.06 1.26
C ASN A 84 -8.32 -11.55 0.08
N ASP A 85 -7.44 -10.69 -0.42
CA ASP A 85 -6.56 -10.94 -1.58
C ASP A 85 -5.15 -11.38 -1.18
N TYR A 86 -4.94 -11.73 0.11
CA TYR A 86 -3.67 -12.22 0.63
C TYR A 86 -3.88 -13.47 1.50
N THR A 87 -3.01 -14.48 1.33
CA THR A 87 -3.07 -15.72 2.12
C THR A 87 -2.18 -15.62 3.36
N TYR A 88 -2.78 -15.41 4.50
CA TYR A 88 -2.10 -15.30 5.80
C TYR A 88 -1.73 -16.66 6.40
N SER A 89 -0.91 -16.66 7.48
CA SER A 89 -0.69 -17.84 8.32
C SER A 89 -1.89 -18.09 9.22
N GLU A 90 -2.06 -19.34 9.66
CA GLU A 90 -3.16 -19.72 10.54
C GLU A 90 -3.08 -18.99 11.89
N GLY A 91 -1.86 -18.90 12.46
CA GLY A 91 -1.65 -18.16 13.69
C GLY A 91 -2.09 -16.70 13.59
N LEU A 92 -1.83 -16.04 12.45
CA LEU A 92 -2.25 -14.66 12.27
C LEU A 92 -3.77 -14.53 12.10
N ILE A 93 -4.41 -15.46 11.38
CA ILE A 93 -5.87 -15.50 11.22
C ILE A 93 -6.55 -15.69 12.58
N GLN A 94 -6.02 -16.57 13.43
CA GLN A 94 -6.60 -16.89 14.74
C GLN A 94 -6.21 -15.91 15.85
N SER A 95 -5.27 -15.00 15.60
CA SER A 95 -4.71 -14.11 16.64
C SER A 95 -5.73 -13.17 17.25
N GLY A 96 -6.73 -12.74 16.48
CA GLY A 96 -7.67 -11.70 16.88
C GLY A 96 -6.99 -10.35 17.13
N TRP A 97 -5.77 -10.15 16.64
CA TRP A 97 -5.02 -8.92 16.86
C TRP A 97 -5.60 -7.75 16.07
N VAL A 98 -5.42 -6.57 16.66
CA VAL A 98 -5.49 -5.30 15.93
C VAL A 98 -4.06 -4.77 15.84
N TRP A 99 -3.67 -4.29 14.69
CA TRP A 99 -2.35 -3.73 14.46
C TRP A 99 -2.22 -2.35 15.10
N ASP A 100 -1.84 -2.33 16.35
CA ASP A 100 -1.48 -1.13 17.11
C ASP A 100 0.01 -1.17 17.50
N ALA A 101 0.49 -0.18 18.25
CA ALA A 101 1.89 -0.18 18.69
C ALA A 101 2.24 -1.37 19.60
N LYS A 102 1.27 -1.91 20.33
CA LYS A 102 1.49 -3.02 21.28
C LYS A 102 1.69 -4.35 20.55
N THR A 103 0.99 -4.56 19.43
CA THR A 103 1.07 -5.79 18.63
C THR A 103 2.16 -5.69 17.56
N LEU A 104 2.33 -4.50 16.95
CA LEU A 104 3.36 -4.28 15.94
C LEU A 104 4.78 -4.36 16.49
N ASP A 105 5.05 -3.78 17.67
CA ASP A 105 6.41 -3.73 18.23
C ASP A 105 7.04 -5.12 18.39
N PRO A 106 6.44 -6.08 19.10
CA PRO A 106 7.02 -7.42 19.22
C PRO A 106 7.03 -8.18 17.89
N TYR A 107 6.02 -7.99 17.03
CA TYR A 107 5.96 -8.68 15.75
C TYR A 107 7.05 -8.21 14.77
N ILE A 108 7.35 -6.91 14.75
CA ILE A 108 8.46 -6.34 13.96
C ILE A 108 9.80 -6.72 14.57
N ALA A 109 9.88 -6.83 15.91
CA ALA A 109 11.11 -7.23 16.59
C ALA A 109 11.58 -8.61 16.14
N ASP A 110 10.68 -9.60 16.10
CA ASP A 110 10.95 -10.95 15.61
C ASP A 110 9.62 -11.69 15.34
N ALA A 111 9.15 -11.62 14.10
CA ALA A 111 7.85 -12.20 13.74
C ALA A 111 7.77 -13.71 14.00
N GLN A 112 8.84 -14.46 13.70
CA GLN A 112 8.83 -15.92 13.86
C GLN A 112 8.95 -16.38 15.32
N LYS A 113 9.56 -15.57 16.17
CA LYS A 113 9.60 -15.84 17.61
C LYS A 113 8.22 -15.66 18.25
N ILE A 114 7.48 -14.63 17.82
CA ILE A 114 6.15 -14.33 18.36
C ILE A 114 5.09 -15.24 17.76
N MET A 115 5.26 -15.62 16.49
CA MET A 115 4.33 -16.44 15.73
C MET A 115 5.12 -17.41 14.83
N PRO A 116 5.37 -18.64 15.30
CA PRO A 116 6.27 -19.58 14.62
C PRO A 116 5.85 -19.94 13.19
N ASP A 117 4.57 -19.84 12.84
CA ASP A 117 4.04 -20.07 11.49
C ASP A 117 3.97 -18.80 10.65
N SER A 118 4.52 -17.68 11.13
CA SER A 118 4.52 -16.41 10.41
C SER A 118 5.14 -16.56 9.02
N LYS A 119 4.46 -16.01 8.01
CA LYS A 119 4.98 -15.89 6.64
C LYS A 119 5.88 -14.66 6.45
N MET A 120 6.00 -13.80 7.45
CA MET A 120 6.93 -12.68 7.47
C MET A 120 8.33 -13.18 7.85
N LEU A 121 9.13 -13.48 6.84
CA LEU A 121 10.50 -14.01 6.98
C LEU A 121 11.55 -12.87 6.95
N SER A 122 11.26 -11.76 7.61
CA SER A 122 12.19 -10.65 7.74
C SER A 122 13.28 -10.95 8.77
N ASN A 123 14.44 -10.28 8.63
CA ASN A 123 15.41 -10.26 9.72
C ASN A 123 14.79 -9.60 10.95
N PRO A 124 15.15 -10.07 12.18
CA PRO A 124 14.75 -9.40 13.41
C PRO A 124 15.22 -7.93 13.44
N MET A 125 14.38 -7.07 13.99
CA MET A 125 14.70 -5.65 14.23
C MET A 125 14.82 -5.41 15.75
N PRO A 126 16.02 -5.59 16.35
CA PRO A 126 16.19 -5.52 17.81
C PRO A 126 16.13 -4.10 18.37
N ASP A 127 16.45 -3.08 17.58
CA ASP A 127 16.47 -1.69 18.03
C ASP A 127 15.05 -1.16 18.29
N VAL A 128 14.77 -0.84 19.54
CA VAL A 128 13.46 -0.33 19.98
C VAL A 128 13.14 1.02 19.34
N LYS A 129 14.17 1.87 19.14
CA LYS A 129 13.96 3.19 18.55
C LYS A 129 13.58 3.09 17.08
N GLU A 130 14.25 2.22 16.32
CA GLU A 130 13.91 1.97 14.92
C GLU A 130 12.47 1.46 14.79
N ARG A 131 12.06 0.51 15.62
CA ARG A 131 10.67 0.01 15.62
C ARG A 131 9.67 1.09 16.00
N THR A 132 9.99 1.93 16.99
CA THR A 132 9.13 3.03 17.40
C THR A 132 8.94 4.05 16.28
N ASP A 133 10.02 4.40 15.57
CA ASP A 133 9.98 5.31 14.42
C ASP A 133 9.20 4.68 13.24
N LEU A 134 9.42 3.39 12.97
CA LEU A 134 8.69 2.66 11.94
C LEU A 134 7.18 2.60 12.25
N ILE A 135 6.78 2.32 13.49
CA ILE A 135 5.36 2.31 13.91
C ILE A 135 4.75 3.69 13.76
N ALA A 136 5.48 4.76 14.10
CA ALA A 136 5.01 6.12 13.86
C ALA A 136 4.71 6.35 12.38
N TYR A 137 5.60 5.94 11.48
CA TYR A 137 5.37 6.03 10.05
C TYR A 137 4.17 5.19 9.59
N LEU A 138 4.09 3.92 9.99
CA LEU A 138 2.97 3.05 9.62
C LEU A 138 1.62 3.63 10.06
N SER A 139 1.58 4.34 11.18
CA SER A 139 0.36 4.98 11.68
C SER A 139 -0.10 6.18 10.84
N THR A 140 0.76 6.73 10.00
CA THR A 140 0.44 7.82 9.07
C THR A 140 -0.10 7.31 7.73
N LEU A 141 0.02 6.03 7.43
CA LEU A 141 -0.37 5.41 6.16
C LEU A 141 -1.89 5.23 6.10
N ARG A 142 -2.59 6.27 5.72
CA ARG A 142 -4.05 6.29 5.62
C ARG A 142 -4.48 6.67 4.22
N ALA A 143 -5.24 5.79 3.57
CA ALA A 143 -5.92 6.16 2.34
C ALA A 143 -7.00 7.22 2.65
N PRO A 144 -7.27 8.14 1.72
CA PRO A 144 -8.44 8.99 1.84
C PRO A 144 -9.71 8.15 2.02
N ALA A 145 -10.61 8.61 2.88
CA ALA A 145 -11.93 7.98 2.98
C ALA A 145 -12.59 7.95 1.58
N PRO A 146 -13.31 6.87 1.22
CA PRO A 146 -14.07 6.85 -0.01
C PRO A 146 -14.98 8.07 -0.07
N ILE A 147 -15.00 8.77 -1.21
CA ILE A 147 -15.97 9.85 -1.43
C ILE A 147 -17.34 9.16 -1.56
N VAL A 148 -18.16 9.29 -0.56
CA VAL A 148 -19.57 8.89 -0.65
C VAL A 148 -20.24 10.01 -1.43
N GLU A 149 -20.53 9.80 -2.71
CA GLU A 149 -21.40 10.69 -3.46
C GLU A 149 -22.82 10.50 -2.90
N ASP A 150 -23.32 11.50 -2.18
CA ASP A 150 -24.72 11.57 -1.78
C ASP A 150 -25.59 11.69 -3.03
N ASN A 151 -26.28 10.60 -3.38
CA ASN A 151 -27.32 10.57 -4.42
C ASN A 151 -28.63 11.09 -3.88
#